data_2c2c403678af70fb3db3749055c3473e
#
_entry.id   2c2c403678af70fb3db3749055c3473e
#
_cell.length_a   1.000
_cell.length_b   1.000
_cell.length_c   1.000
_cell.angle_alpha   90.00
_cell.angle_beta   90.00
_cell.angle_gamma   90.00
#
_symmetry.space_group_name_H-M   'P 1'
#
loop_
_entity.id
_entity.type
_entity.pdbx_description
1 polymer ?
#
loop_
_entity_poly.entity_id
_entity_poly.type
_entity_poly.pdbx_seq_one_letter_code
_entity_poly.pdbx_strand_id
1 'polypeptide(L)'
;MKKIFFIITTFLITLVSCDDTTDTLGSSLIDINDTIHVETKEFNVASRSVRANNLVSRSTTGYLGKIKDPETGLYIQGNYMTQFRPLMLGQFEELDSIYIEDYDPSQPRWSQLKCDSCAIMLYMPSWYGDSLEQMKLTAHEMRIPYEEGVAYPSNFNPIDEGYVRTDNGSIHKQLSYTMSNRVYSLSDRTSTNYANNIVVTINEPYTDTEGNTYNNYGTYIMRKYFNPATSKYFEQQYQFNHNICPGFYFETSGGLGNMATIDYAGLLVYYSFMDEDTLYHSASIFGATEEVLQKTYISQENNKMEELVDDNSCTYLKTPAGIFTELTLPVDEVMSKEHYKDTLSTARLFISRINNSNPSDYSLPVPKTLLLVQKDSADVFFAKQKLVDYRDTHLSSYSKTYNGYTFGNISYLISHMHQKRAMSGLSNEEYAALHPDWNKVMIIPVETTYATLSSSSELTKVTYDMSLTSTKLVRGSTDNNNIVLKVIYSNFSE
;
A
#
# COMPACT_ATOMS: atom_id res chain seq x y z
N MET A 1 -32.33 36.65 54.90
CA MET A 1 -31.52 35.53 55.42
C MET A 1 -32.35 34.33 55.90
N LYS A 2 -33.48 34.50 56.64
CA LYS A 2 -34.28 33.35 57.10
C LYS A 2 -34.97 32.51 55.97
N LYS A 3 -35.33 33.13 54.83
CA LYS A 3 -35.97 32.41 53.70
C LYS A 3 -34.99 31.59 52.86
N ILE A 4 -33.71 32.00 52.78
CA ILE A 4 -32.65 31.27 52.06
C ILE A 4 -32.21 30.03 52.86
N PHE A 5 -32.19 30.15 54.18
CA PHE A 5 -31.83 29.01 55.05
C PHE A 5 -32.89 27.89 54.99
N PHE A 6 -34.15 28.23 54.83
CA PHE A 6 -35.21 27.25 54.71
C PHE A 6 -35.18 26.52 53.36
N ILE A 7 -34.81 27.19 52.29
CA ILE A 7 -34.67 26.57 50.95
C ILE A 7 -33.44 25.63 50.91
N ILE A 8 -32.36 26.01 51.55
CA ILE A 8 -31.13 25.17 51.62
C ILE A 8 -31.39 23.95 52.50
N THR A 9 -32.14 24.07 53.59
CA THR A 9 -32.46 22.93 54.45
C THR A 9 -33.43 21.96 53.79
N THR A 10 -34.40 22.47 52.97
CA THR A 10 -35.30 21.60 52.20
C THR A 10 -34.59 20.89 51.05
N PHE A 11 -33.57 21.51 50.39
CA PHE A 11 -32.78 20.91 49.36
C PHE A 11 -31.79 19.83 49.89
N LEU A 12 -31.31 19.98 51.14
CA LEU A 12 -30.45 18.96 51.79
C LEU A 12 -31.21 17.71 52.21
N ILE A 13 -32.54 17.81 52.47
CA ILE A 13 -33.33 16.66 52.87
C ILE A 13 -33.75 15.78 51.68
N THR A 14 -33.72 16.31 50.44
CA THR A 14 -34.05 15.55 49.25
C THR A 14 -32.88 14.72 48.69
N LEU A 15 -31.66 14.87 49.24
CA LEU A 15 -30.47 14.11 48.79
C LEU A 15 -30.22 12.84 49.65
N VAL A 16 -31.01 12.50 50.61
CA VAL A 16 -30.84 11.33 51.49
C VAL A 16 -31.88 10.24 51.22
N SER A 17 -32.65 10.33 50.13
CA SER A 17 -33.54 9.24 49.72
C SER A 17 -32.93 8.46 48.54
N CYS A 18 -31.81 7.81 48.79
CA CYS A 18 -31.47 6.61 48.07
C CYS A 18 -31.84 5.44 48.99
N ASP A 19 -33.03 4.93 48.77
CA ASP A 19 -33.53 3.76 49.47
C ASP A 19 -32.87 2.52 48.87
N ASP A 20 -32.04 1.84 49.66
CA ASP A 20 -31.35 0.57 49.34
C ASP A 20 -32.31 -0.61 49.12
N THR A 21 -33.63 -0.33 49.00
CA THR A 21 -34.62 -1.39 48.83
C THR A 21 -34.82 -1.85 47.38
N THR A 22 -34.23 -1.18 46.39
CA THR A 22 -34.29 -1.64 44.98
C THR A 22 -33.31 -2.75 44.69
N ASP A 23 -32.17 -2.86 45.40
CA ASP A 23 -31.23 -3.95 45.24
C ASP A 23 -31.78 -5.29 45.76
N THR A 24 -32.66 -5.25 46.74
CA THR A 24 -33.29 -6.46 47.29
C THR A 24 -34.50 -6.94 46.50
N LEU A 25 -35.19 -6.06 45.78
CA LEU A 25 -36.33 -6.44 44.91
C LEU A 25 -35.86 -7.10 43.60
N GLY A 26 -34.67 -6.75 43.08
CA GLY A 26 -34.07 -7.39 41.92
C GLY A 26 -33.48 -8.77 42.28
N SER A 27 -32.84 -8.90 43.45
CA SER A 27 -32.20 -10.13 43.89
C SER A 27 -33.16 -11.25 44.30
N SER A 28 -34.43 -10.93 44.68
CA SER A 28 -35.45 -11.93 45.02
C SER A 28 -36.18 -12.51 43.80
N LEU A 29 -35.96 -11.96 42.61
CA LEU A 29 -36.50 -12.44 41.34
C LEU A 29 -35.47 -13.23 40.50
N ILE A 30 -34.22 -13.22 40.91
CA ILE A 30 -33.19 -14.03 40.30
C ILE A 30 -33.11 -15.34 41.08
N ASP A 31 -33.60 -16.40 40.50
CA ASP A 31 -33.35 -17.75 41.02
C ASP A 31 -31.83 -17.91 41.17
N ILE A 32 -31.36 -18.49 42.30
CA ILE A 32 -29.92 -18.65 42.56
C ILE A 32 -29.24 -19.43 41.42
N ASN A 33 -30.03 -20.14 40.63
CA ASN A 33 -29.59 -20.89 39.43
C ASN A 33 -29.36 -20.00 38.18
N ASP A 34 -29.71 -18.69 38.20
CA ASP A 34 -29.50 -17.77 37.07
C ASP A 34 -28.27 -16.88 37.23
N THR A 35 -27.37 -17.21 38.14
CA THR A 35 -26.13 -16.47 38.27
C THR A 35 -25.11 -16.83 37.15
N ILE A 36 -24.68 -15.82 36.40
CA ILE A 36 -23.64 -15.98 35.41
C ILE A 36 -22.30 -16.01 36.11
N HIS A 37 -21.62 -17.14 36.01
CA HIS A 37 -20.22 -17.26 36.44
C HIS A 37 -19.31 -16.78 35.32
N VAL A 38 -18.37 -15.91 35.66
CA VAL A 38 -17.37 -15.35 34.72
C VAL A 38 -15.99 -15.75 35.19
N GLU A 39 -15.27 -16.45 34.33
CA GLU A 39 -13.89 -16.83 34.55
C GLU A 39 -12.97 -16.16 33.53
N THR A 40 -11.82 -15.64 33.98
CA THR A 40 -10.80 -15.07 33.10
C THR A 40 -9.58 -15.96 33.10
N LYS A 41 -9.13 -16.38 31.91
CA LYS A 41 -7.87 -17.12 31.70
C LYS A 41 -6.97 -16.43 30.72
N GLU A 42 -5.67 -16.71 30.84
CA GLU A 42 -4.65 -16.18 29.95
C GLU A 42 -3.89 -17.34 29.31
N PHE A 43 -3.72 -17.27 27.98
CA PHE A 43 -3.07 -18.30 27.18
C PHE A 43 -1.91 -17.68 26.39
N ASN A 44 -0.79 -18.36 26.33
CA ASN A 44 0.38 -17.90 25.60
C ASN A 44 0.17 -18.04 24.08
N VAL A 45 0.59 -17.04 23.34
CA VAL A 45 0.52 -17.02 21.88
C VAL A 45 1.92 -17.02 21.31
N ALA A 46 2.25 -18.04 20.52
CA ALA A 46 3.52 -18.08 19.80
C ALA A 46 3.50 -17.18 18.57
N SER A 47 4.64 -16.57 18.27
CA SER A 47 4.78 -15.69 17.08
C SER A 47 6.10 -15.93 16.36
N ARG A 48 6.10 -15.66 15.05
CA ARG A 48 7.31 -15.64 14.23
C ARG A 48 7.19 -14.64 13.10
N SER A 49 8.33 -14.21 12.59
CA SER A 49 8.40 -13.43 11.36
C SER A 49 8.20 -14.32 10.14
N VAL A 50 7.52 -13.81 9.12
CA VAL A 50 7.30 -14.49 7.83
C VAL A 50 7.56 -13.51 6.70
N ARG A 51 8.31 -13.94 5.71
CA ARG A 51 8.57 -13.11 4.54
C ARG A 51 7.30 -12.87 3.74
N ALA A 52 7.01 -11.61 3.44
CA ALA A 52 5.88 -11.18 2.64
C ALA A 52 6.31 -11.05 1.17
N ASN A 53 6.34 -12.17 0.47
CA ASN A 53 6.67 -12.23 -0.95
C ASN A 53 5.41 -12.15 -1.81
N ASN A 54 5.58 -11.70 -3.07
CA ASN A 54 4.54 -11.78 -4.10
C ASN A 54 3.25 -10.99 -3.79
N LEU A 55 3.37 -9.86 -3.09
CA LEU A 55 2.22 -9.02 -2.80
C LEU A 55 1.72 -8.37 -4.07
N VAL A 56 0.45 -8.60 -4.39
CA VAL A 56 -0.21 -7.90 -5.48
C VAL A 56 -0.81 -6.62 -4.93
N SER A 57 -0.10 -5.50 -5.16
CA SER A 57 -0.59 -4.17 -4.79
C SER A 57 -1.41 -3.56 -5.92
N ARG A 58 -2.46 -2.84 -5.54
CA ARG A 58 -3.27 -1.98 -6.41
C ARG A 58 -3.08 -0.49 -6.06
N SER A 59 -1.93 -0.15 -5.47
CA SER A 59 -1.57 1.24 -5.20
C SER A 59 -1.19 1.94 -6.50
N THR A 60 -1.67 3.16 -6.70
CA THR A 60 -1.24 4.07 -7.76
C THR A 60 0.05 4.79 -7.40
N THR A 61 0.45 4.75 -6.13
CA THR A 61 1.69 5.34 -5.65
C THR A 61 2.89 4.51 -6.04
N GLY A 62 3.84 5.12 -6.75
CA GLY A 62 5.10 4.52 -7.14
C GLY A 62 6.24 4.86 -6.17
N TYR A 63 7.25 3.99 -6.09
CA TYR A 63 8.49 4.25 -5.36
C TYR A 63 9.68 4.20 -6.31
N LEU A 64 10.54 5.21 -6.21
CA LEU A 64 11.78 5.31 -6.99
C LEU A 64 12.93 5.77 -6.10
N GLY A 65 13.91 4.92 -5.90
CA GLY A 65 15.08 5.21 -5.06
C GLY A 65 15.59 4.01 -4.29
N LYS A 66 16.55 4.26 -3.40
CA LYS A 66 17.17 3.24 -2.55
C LYS A 66 17.48 3.81 -1.18
N ILE A 67 17.04 3.11 -0.15
CA ILE A 67 17.23 3.51 1.24
C ILE A 67 17.79 2.35 2.07
N LYS A 68 18.32 2.70 3.24
CA LYS A 68 18.68 1.75 4.28
C LYS A 68 17.82 2.03 5.50
N ASP A 69 17.08 1.04 5.97
CA ASP A 69 16.36 1.15 7.24
C ASP A 69 17.37 1.31 8.40
N PRO A 70 17.36 2.42 9.13
CA PRO A 70 18.34 2.68 10.21
C PRO A 70 18.28 1.67 11.35
N GLU A 71 17.10 1.11 11.62
CA GLU A 71 16.91 0.18 12.75
C GLU A 71 17.38 -1.24 12.43
N THR A 72 17.09 -1.72 11.22
CA THR A 72 17.40 -3.12 10.85
C THR A 72 18.62 -3.25 9.94
N GLY A 73 19.05 -2.15 9.32
CA GLY A 73 20.12 -2.15 8.34
C GLY A 73 19.73 -2.70 6.98
N LEU A 74 18.47 -3.09 6.76
CA LEU A 74 17.98 -3.63 5.50
C LEU A 74 17.97 -2.56 4.40
N TYR A 75 18.47 -2.90 3.22
CA TYR A 75 18.32 -2.07 2.03
C TYR A 75 17.00 -2.36 1.33
N ILE A 76 16.30 -1.29 0.95
CA ILE A 76 15.05 -1.33 0.19
C ILE A 76 15.25 -0.47 -1.05
N GLN A 77 15.01 -1.05 -2.23
CA GLN A 77 15.06 -0.35 -3.50
C GLN A 77 13.70 -0.42 -4.18
N GLY A 78 13.20 0.74 -4.59
CA GLY A 78 12.00 0.87 -5.40
C GLY A 78 12.35 1.24 -6.82
N ASN A 79 11.71 0.60 -7.79
CA ASN A 79 11.75 0.92 -9.21
C ASN A 79 10.31 1.05 -9.70
N TYR A 80 10.05 2.04 -10.52
CA TYR A 80 8.69 2.43 -10.89
C TYR A 80 8.42 2.13 -12.36
N MET A 81 7.27 1.57 -12.66
CA MET A 81 6.78 1.36 -14.02
C MET A 81 5.42 2.06 -14.19
N THR A 82 5.22 2.69 -15.33
CA THR A 82 3.95 3.30 -15.70
C THR A 82 3.66 3.19 -17.17
N GLN A 83 2.38 3.10 -17.48
CA GLN A 83 1.81 3.29 -18.81
C GLN A 83 1.23 4.69 -18.91
N PHE A 84 0.89 5.11 -20.11
CA PHE A 84 0.28 6.41 -20.37
C PHE A 84 -1.01 6.26 -21.17
N ARG A 85 -1.85 7.28 -21.10
CA ARG A 85 -3.04 7.40 -21.95
C ARG A 85 -3.12 8.79 -22.58
N PRO A 86 -3.69 8.93 -23.79
CA PRO A 86 -4.06 10.23 -24.32
C PRO A 86 -5.08 10.91 -23.41
N LEU A 87 -4.87 12.19 -23.09
CA LEU A 87 -5.80 13.00 -22.29
C LEU A 87 -6.63 13.89 -23.25
N MET A 88 -7.93 14.05 -22.98
CA MET A 88 -8.80 14.90 -23.79
C MET A 88 -8.34 16.37 -23.81
N LEU A 89 -7.72 16.85 -22.75
CA LEU A 89 -7.19 18.20 -22.57
C LEU A 89 -5.69 18.33 -22.94
N GLY A 90 -5.13 17.44 -23.69
CA GLY A 90 -3.70 17.43 -23.99
C GLY A 90 -3.42 16.98 -25.43
N GLN A 91 -4.39 17.13 -26.31
CA GLN A 91 -4.24 16.79 -27.74
C GLN A 91 -3.40 17.84 -28.45
N PHE A 92 -2.79 17.44 -29.55
CA PHE A 92 -2.10 18.39 -30.43
C PHE A 92 -3.12 19.36 -31.07
N GLU A 93 -2.65 20.57 -31.40
CA GLU A 93 -3.38 21.50 -32.28
C GLU A 93 -3.64 20.87 -33.65
N GLU A 94 -4.48 21.50 -34.45
CA GLU A 94 -4.80 21.02 -35.79
C GLU A 94 -3.53 20.86 -36.64
N LEU A 95 -3.48 19.81 -37.47
CA LEU A 95 -2.31 19.48 -38.27
C LEU A 95 -1.80 20.68 -39.11
N ASP A 96 -2.72 21.47 -39.64
CA ASP A 96 -2.39 22.60 -40.53
C ASP A 96 -1.78 23.77 -39.76
N SER A 97 -2.00 23.90 -38.48
CA SER A 97 -1.40 24.93 -37.64
C SER A 97 0.00 24.56 -37.14
N ILE A 98 0.36 23.27 -37.08
CA ILE A 98 1.67 22.84 -36.59
C ILE A 98 2.78 23.44 -37.47
N TYR A 99 3.74 24.11 -36.82
CA TYR A 99 4.88 24.72 -37.51
C TYR A 99 5.83 23.65 -38.04
N ILE A 100 6.19 23.79 -39.32
CA ILE A 100 7.18 22.94 -40.00
C ILE A 100 8.20 23.86 -40.67
N GLU A 101 9.43 23.81 -40.21
CA GLU A 101 10.58 24.41 -40.86
C GLU A 101 10.83 23.66 -42.18
N ASP A 102 11.05 24.39 -43.29
CA ASP A 102 11.31 23.80 -44.61
C ASP A 102 10.19 22.84 -45.11
N TYR A 103 8.93 23.26 -44.96
CA TYR A 103 7.77 22.49 -45.43
C TYR A 103 7.80 22.21 -46.95
N ASP A 104 7.75 20.92 -47.30
CA ASP A 104 7.63 20.45 -48.68
C ASP A 104 6.19 20.00 -48.98
N PRO A 105 5.43 20.77 -49.83
CA PRO A 105 4.06 20.41 -50.15
C PRO A 105 3.93 19.14 -51.02
N SER A 106 5.00 18.59 -51.54
CA SER A 106 5.00 17.32 -52.30
C SER A 106 4.91 16.07 -51.40
N GLN A 107 5.14 16.24 -50.11
CA GLN A 107 5.12 15.17 -49.11
C GLN A 107 3.93 15.34 -48.16
N PRO A 108 3.38 14.24 -47.61
CA PRO A 108 2.33 14.34 -46.60
C PRO A 108 2.80 15.18 -45.40
N ARG A 109 1.97 16.18 -44.99
CA ARG A 109 2.31 17.12 -43.92
C ARG A 109 2.69 16.40 -42.61
N TRP A 110 1.92 15.38 -42.23
CA TRP A 110 2.19 14.59 -41.00
C TRP A 110 3.57 13.94 -41.00
N SER A 111 4.11 13.55 -42.14
CA SER A 111 5.42 12.87 -42.21
C SER A 111 6.61 13.80 -42.00
N GLN A 112 6.40 15.11 -42.07
CA GLN A 112 7.42 16.14 -41.91
C GLN A 112 7.47 16.74 -40.51
N LEU A 113 6.49 16.41 -39.66
CA LEU A 113 6.42 16.93 -38.30
C LEU A 113 7.68 16.60 -37.48
N LYS A 114 8.11 17.60 -36.72
CA LYS A 114 9.18 17.44 -35.71
C LYS A 114 8.71 18.09 -34.42
N CYS A 115 8.80 17.44 -33.31
CA CYS A 115 8.57 18.09 -32.03
C CYS A 115 9.84 18.81 -31.54
N ASP A 116 9.66 19.86 -30.77
CA ASP A 116 10.72 20.71 -30.25
C ASP A 116 11.51 19.94 -29.15
N SER A 117 10.81 19.23 -28.28
CA SER A 117 11.36 18.45 -27.18
C SER A 117 10.39 17.38 -26.71
N CYS A 118 10.93 16.33 -26.07
CA CYS A 118 10.13 15.30 -25.43
C CYS A 118 10.69 14.98 -24.05
N ALA A 119 9.82 14.87 -23.06
CA ALA A 119 10.23 14.54 -21.69
C ALA A 119 9.18 13.71 -20.96
N ILE A 120 9.61 12.91 -20.00
CA ILE A 120 8.74 12.28 -19.01
C ILE A 120 8.94 13.02 -17.69
N MET A 121 7.86 13.52 -17.12
CA MET A 121 7.85 14.14 -15.79
C MET A 121 7.28 13.15 -14.78
N LEU A 122 8.04 12.87 -13.72
CA LEU A 122 7.62 12.07 -12.57
C LEU A 122 7.36 13.04 -11.42
N TYR A 123 6.10 13.23 -11.06
CA TYR A 123 5.69 14.13 -9.98
C TYR A 123 5.84 13.41 -8.65
N MET A 124 6.62 14.02 -7.74
CA MET A 124 6.89 13.47 -6.41
C MET A 124 6.46 14.43 -5.30
N PRO A 125 5.28 14.23 -4.72
CA PRO A 125 4.76 15.08 -3.65
C PRO A 125 5.55 14.92 -2.36
N SER A 126 6.19 13.76 -2.17
CA SER A 126 6.94 13.43 -0.97
C SER A 126 8.11 12.50 -1.26
N TRP A 127 9.03 12.44 -0.32
CA TRP A 127 10.16 11.52 -0.35
C TRP A 127 10.60 11.17 1.07
N TYR A 128 11.33 10.09 1.19
CA TYR A 128 12.08 9.73 2.38
C TYR A 128 13.57 10.03 2.16
N GLY A 129 14.26 10.52 3.18
CA GLY A 129 15.71 10.75 3.15
C GLY A 129 16.11 12.20 2.92
N ASP A 130 17.43 12.45 2.73
CA ASP A 130 17.98 13.78 2.50
C ASP A 130 17.71 14.27 1.08
N SER A 131 17.05 15.41 0.96
CA SER A 131 16.69 16.01 -0.33
C SER A 131 17.85 16.35 -1.25
N LEU A 132 19.06 16.39 -0.74
CA LEU A 132 20.29 16.78 -1.46
C LEU A 132 21.15 15.60 -1.91
N GLU A 133 20.88 14.41 -1.39
CA GLU A 133 21.60 13.21 -1.83
C GLU A 133 21.31 12.92 -3.30
N GLN A 134 22.39 12.64 -4.03
CA GLN A 134 22.32 12.38 -5.47
C GLN A 134 21.93 10.94 -5.75
N MET A 135 20.83 10.79 -6.46
CA MET A 135 20.34 9.52 -6.97
C MET A 135 20.56 9.41 -8.47
N LYS A 136 20.58 8.18 -8.98
CA LYS A 136 20.61 7.90 -10.42
C LYS A 136 19.47 6.98 -10.79
N LEU A 137 18.83 7.28 -11.90
CA LEU A 137 17.84 6.40 -12.52
C LEU A 137 18.22 6.12 -13.97
N THR A 138 17.72 5.00 -14.47
CA THR A 138 17.69 4.67 -15.90
C THR A 138 16.23 4.47 -16.31
N ALA A 139 15.80 5.27 -17.30
CA ALA A 139 14.49 5.09 -17.91
C ALA A 139 14.60 4.15 -19.10
N HIS A 140 13.80 3.11 -19.11
CA HIS A 140 13.73 2.10 -20.16
C HIS A 140 12.38 2.15 -20.84
N GLU A 141 12.36 2.12 -22.15
CA GLU A 141 11.14 1.89 -22.93
C GLU A 141 10.66 0.45 -22.73
N MET A 142 9.35 0.28 -22.50
CA MET A 142 8.73 -1.04 -22.44
C MET A 142 8.59 -1.63 -23.85
N ARG A 143 8.79 -2.93 -23.98
CA ARG A 143 8.57 -3.69 -25.21
C ARG A 143 7.10 -4.09 -25.38
N ILE A 144 6.48 -4.45 -24.30
CA ILE A 144 5.07 -4.86 -24.21
C ILE A 144 4.44 -4.20 -22.99
N PRO A 145 3.16 -3.82 -23.05
CA PRO A 145 2.46 -3.25 -21.91
C PRO A 145 2.17 -4.31 -20.84
N TYR A 146 1.83 -3.86 -19.64
CA TYR A 146 1.16 -4.70 -18.66
C TYR A 146 -0.31 -4.86 -19.03
N GLU A 147 -0.86 -6.03 -18.75
CA GLU A 147 -2.24 -6.38 -19.08
C GLU A 147 -3.18 -6.22 -17.89
N GLU A 148 -4.36 -5.69 -18.14
CA GLU A 148 -5.41 -5.66 -17.14
C GLU A 148 -5.85 -7.08 -16.74
N GLY A 149 -6.14 -7.26 -15.46
CA GLY A 149 -6.54 -8.56 -14.92
C GLY A 149 -5.40 -9.53 -14.64
N VAL A 150 -4.17 -9.21 -15.08
CA VAL A 150 -2.97 -9.98 -14.71
C VAL A 150 -2.42 -9.47 -13.38
N ALA A 151 -2.12 -10.39 -12.48
CA ALA A 151 -1.50 -10.09 -11.21
C ALA A 151 0.02 -10.00 -11.36
N TYR A 152 0.55 -8.78 -11.25
CA TYR A 152 2.00 -8.55 -11.21
C TYR A 152 2.42 -8.34 -9.74
N PRO A 153 3.14 -9.27 -9.13
CA PRO A 153 3.57 -9.15 -7.74
C PRO A 153 4.65 -8.07 -7.56
N SER A 154 4.85 -7.63 -6.33
CA SER A 154 5.81 -6.57 -5.99
C SER A 154 7.28 -6.90 -6.30
N ASN A 155 7.62 -8.16 -6.46
CA ASN A 155 8.95 -8.65 -6.88
C ASN A 155 9.05 -8.97 -8.37
N PHE A 156 8.06 -8.61 -9.19
CA PHE A 156 8.11 -8.77 -10.65
C PHE A 156 9.08 -7.73 -11.24
N ASN A 157 10.20 -8.20 -11.79
CA ASN A 157 11.19 -7.35 -12.45
C ASN A 157 10.94 -7.31 -13.97
N PRO A 158 10.54 -6.18 -14.55
CA PRO A 158 10.27 -6.07 -15.99
C PRO A 158 11.46 -6.39 -16.89
N ILE A 159 12.69 -6.17 -16.42
CA ILE A 159 13.90 -6.49 -17.20
C ILE A 159 14.07 -8.02 -17.31
N ASP A 160 14.03 -8.73 -16.17
CA ASP A 160 14.24 -10.17 -16.11
C ASP A 160 13.14 -10.93 -16.86
N GLU A 161 11.91 -10.40 -16.84
CA GLU A 161 10.74 -10.97 -17.50
C GLU A 161 10.62 -10.56 -18.99
N GLY A 162 11.59 -9.80 -19.51
CA GLY A 162 11.66 -9.41 -20.92
C GLY A 162 10.59 -8.39 -21.36
N TYR A 163 10.07 -7.58 -20.44
CA TYR A 163 9.10 -6.52 -20.74
C TYR A 163 9.78 -5.23 -21.23
N VAL A 164 11.07 -5.08 -21.03
CA VAL A 164 11.87 -3.93 -21.47
C VAL A 164 12.39 -4.14 -22.86
N ARG A 165 12.40 -3.09 -23.68
CA ARG A 165 12.98 -3.07 -25.01
C ARG A 165 14.52 -2.91 -24.92
N THR A 166 15.28 -3.74 -25.64
CA THR A 166 16.75 -3.81 -25.55
C THR A 166 17.46 -3.67 -26.89
N ASP A 167 16.72 -3.47 -28.00
CA ASP A 167 17.28 -3.30 -29.33
C ASP A 167 17.91 -1.91 -29.54
N ASN A 168 18.76 -1.80 -30.55
CA ASN A 168 19.36 -0.53 -30.94
C ASN A 168 18.30 0.46 -31.43
N GLY A 169 18.15 1.58 -30.74
CA GLY A 169 17.16 2.60 -31.04
C GLY A 169 16.05 2.70 -30.00
N SER A 170 15.96 1.73 -29.06
CA SER A 170 15.12 1.84 -27.88
C SER A 170 15.60 2.95 -26.94
N ILE A 171 14.66 3.48 -26.15
CA ILE A 171 15.03 4.48 -25.14
C ILE A 171 15.67 3.78 -23.95
N HIS A 172 16.91 4.17 -23.67
CA HIS A 172 17.69 3.78 -22.51
C HIS A 172 18.40 5.02 -21.95
N LYS A 173 17.70 5.82 -21.12
CA LYS A 173 18.19 7.11 -20.67
C LYS A 173 18.59 7.09 -19.21
N GLN A 174 19.87 7.30 -18.94
CA GLN A 174 20.38 7.47 -17.57
C GLN A 174 20.46 8.95 -17.21
N LEU A 175 20.05 9.28 -15.98
CA LEU A 175 20.21 10.62 -15.42
C LEU A 175 20.46 10.58 -13.91
N SER A 176 21.07 11.66 -13.42
CA SER A 176 21.21 11.93 -11.99
C SER A 176 20.19 12.96 -11.55
N TYR A 177 19.60 12.77 -10.36
CA TYR A 177 18.63 13.70 -9.79
C TYR A 177 18.79 13.82 -8.27
N THR A 178 18.17 14.83 -7.69
CA THR A 178 18.00 15.00 -6.25
C THR A 178 16.52 15.24 -5.95
N MET A 179 16.09 15.01 -4.71
CA MET A 179 14.69 15.23 -4.32
C MET A 179 14.31 16.71 -4.34
N SER A 180 15.29 17.61 -4.23
CA SER A 180 15.11 19.04 -4.44
C SER A 180 15.51 19.41 -5.85
N ASN A 181 14.53 19.58 -6.75
CA ASN A 181 14.79 19.94 -8.15
C ASN A 181 15.34 21.38 -8.22
N ARG A 182 16.67 21.51 -8.28
CA ARG A 182 17.37 22.80 -8.29
C ARG A 182 17.51 23.45 -9.67
N VAL A 183 16.97 22.83 -10.70
CA VAL A 183 16.84 23.48 -12.00
C VAL A 183 15.91 24.70 -11.89
N TYR A 184 14.91 24.63 -11.02
CA TYR A 184 14.01 25.74 -10.72
C TYR A 184 14.60 26.65 -9.63
N SER A 185 14.33 27.95 -9.75
CA SER A 185 14.72 28.96 -8.73
C SER A 185 14.07 28.67 -7.37
N LEU A 186 14.60 29.26 -6.30
CA LEU A 186 13.97 29.13 -4.97
C LEU A 186 12.55 29.72 -4.96
N SER A 187 12.33 30.85 -5.65
CA SER A 187 11.00 31.48 -5.78
C SER A 187 9.99 30.56 -6.45
N ASP A 188 10.40 29.87 -7.51
CA ASP A 188 9.52 28.94 -8.21
C ASP A 188 9.18 27.73 -7.32
N ARG A 189 10.19 27.16 -6.64
CA ARG A 189 10.02 26.00 -5.74
C ARG A 189 9.21 26.28 -4.47
N THR A 190 9.06 27.54 -4.10
CA THR A 190 8.23 27.97 -2.96
C THR A 190 6.85 28.48 -3.39
N SER A 191 6.57 28.52 -4.69
CA SER A 191 5.27 28.85 -5.23
C SER A 191 4.21 27.81 -4.85
N THR A 192 3.00 28.26 -4.58
CA THR A 192 1.87 27.38 -4.26
C THR A 192 1.48 26.43 -5.40
N ASN A 193 1.87 26.75 -6.63
CA ASN A 193 1.59 25.95 -7.82
C ASN A 193 2.76 25.04 -8.21
N TYR A 194 3.86 25.04 -7.46
CA TYR A 194 5.00 24.20 -7.75
C TYR A 194 4.73 22.74 -7.34
N ALA A 195 4.79 21.86 -8.32
CA ALA A 195 4.80 20.41 -8.10
C ALA A 195 6.22 19.87 -8.30
N ASN A 196 6.82 19.34 -7.24
CA ASN A 196 8.17 18.79 -7.30
C ASN A 196 8.21 17.57 -8.25
N ASN A 197 9.25 17.49 -9.08
CA ASN A 197 9.30 16.49 -10.14
C ASN A 197 10.74 16.08 -10.51
N ILE A 198 10.85 14.92 -11.14
CA ILE A 198 12.04 14.44 -11.83
C ILE A 198 11.75 14.51 -13.32
N VAL A 199 12.60 15.18 -14.10
CA VAL A 199 12.43 15.33 -15.55
C VAL A 199 13.41 14.41 -16.28
N VAL A 200 12.85 13.50 -17.07
CA VAL A 200 13.60 12.58 -17.95
C VAL A 200 13.46 13.09 -19.38
N THR A 201 14.44 13.84 -19.87
CA THR A 201 14.46 14.33 -21.25
C THR A 201 14.87 13.19 -22.21
N ILE A 202 14.06 12.97 -23.26
CA ILE A 202 14.23 11.90 -24.25
C ILE A 202 14.26 12.49 -25.66
N ASN A 203 15.29 13.33 -25.91
CA ASN A 203 15.46 14.07 -27.17
C ASN A 203 16.45 13.40 -28.14
N GLU A 204 17.05 12.28 -27.76
CA GLU A 204 17.94 11.51 -28.63
C GLU A 204 17.17 10.89 -29.82
N PRO A 205 17.84 10.63 -30.96
CA PRO A 205 17.23 9.92 -32.08
C PRO A 205 16.60 8.59 -31.61
N TYR A 206 15.39 8.36 -32.09
CA TYR A 206 14.60 7.17 -31.75
C TYR A 206 14.33 6.33 -33.01
N THR A 207 14.44 5.02 -32.88
CA THR A 207 14.06 4.08 -33.94
C THR A 207 12.95 3.16 -33.43
N ASP A 208 11.81 3.15 -34.14
CA ASP A 208 10.67 2.29 -33.77
C ASP A 208 10.93 0.79 -34.07
N THR A 209 10.00 -0.07 -33.69
CA THR A 209 10.11 -1.53 -33.92
C THR A 209 10.01 -1.93 -35.39
N GLU A 210 9.56 -1.01 -36.25
CA GLU A 210 9.50 -1.20 -37.72
C GLU A 210 10.79 -0.77 -38.41
N GLY A 211 11.75 -0.17 -37.66
CA GLY A 211 13.03 0.31 -38.18
C GLY A 211 13.01 1.76 -38.70
N ASN A 212 11.92 2.50 -38.49
CA ASN A 212 11.84 3.91 -38.88
C ASN A 212 12.52 4.77 -37.82
N THR A 213 13.34 5.74 -38.27
CA THR A 213 14.07 6.63 -37.38
C THR A 213 13.44 8.02 -37.33
N TYR A 214 13.37 8.58 -36.12
CA TYR A 214 12.80 9.88 -35.80
C TYR A 214 13.83 10.72 -35.06
N ASN A 215 13.68 12.05 -35.07
CA ASN A 215 14.57 12.96 -34.34
C ASN A 215 14.61 12.64 -32.85
N ASN A 216 13.46 12.30 -32.29
CA ASN A 216 13.26 11.89 -30.90
C ASN A 216 11.93 11.15 -30.75
N TYR A 217 11.66 10.65 -29.54
CA TYR A 217 10.43 9.92 -29.24
C TYR A 217 9.15 10.76 -29.42
N GLY A 218 9.18 12.05 -29.11
CA GLY A 218 8.03 12.94 -29.29
C GLY A 218 7.67 13.12 -30.77
N THR A 219 8.66 13.19 -31.66
CA THR A 219 8.44 13.20 -33.12
C THR A 219 7.76 11.91 -33.59
N TYR A 220 8.18 10.76 -33.06
CA TYR A 220 7.50 9.48 -33.31
C TYR A 220 6.03 9.53 -32.90
N ILE A 221 5.73 9.93 -31.66
CA ILE A 221 4.36 10.06 -31.13
C ILE A 221 3.53 10.99 -32.00
N MET A 222 4.04 12.19 -32.30
CA MET A 222 3.35 13.21 -33.09
C MET A 222 3.02 12.72 -34.51
N ARG A 223 3.98 12.08 -35.20
CA ARG A 223 3.76 11.52 -36.54
C ARG A 223 2.77 10.36 -36.52
N LYS A 224 2.82 9.45 -35.53
CA LYS A 224 1.81 8.38 -35.40
C LYS A 224 0.42 8.92 -35.07
N TYR A 225 0.30 10.06 -34.35
CA TYR A 225 -0.97 10.71 -34.04
C TYR A 225 -1.66 11.26 -35.30
N PHE A 226 -0.93 11.95 -36.16
CA PHE A 226 -1.49 12.57 -37.38
C PHE A 226 -1.52 11.63 -38.59
N ASN A 227 -0.85 10.51 -38.58
CA ASN A 227 -0.87 9.53 -39.65
C ASN A 227 -2.26 8.85 -39.74
N PRO A 228 -2.99 8.93 -40.85
CA PRO A 228 -4.33 8.33 -41.03
C PRO A 228 -4.37 6.81 -40.75
N ALA A 229 -3.24 6.12 -40.92
CA ALA A 229 -3.18 4.67 -40.67
C ALA A 229 -3.11 4.33 -39.18
N THR A 230 -2.58 5.23 -38.33
CA THR A 230 -2.28 4.95 -36.90
C THR A 230 -3.04 5.84 -35.92
N SER A 231 -3.63 6.96 -36.37
CA SER A 231 -4.38 7.91 -35.51
C SER A 231 -5.48 7.26 -34.67
N LYS A 232 -6.16 6.24 -35.20
CA LYS A 232 -7.16 5.44 -34.49
C LYS A 232 -6.65 4.77 -33.18
N TYR A 233 -5.34 4.55 -33.04
CA TYR A 233 -4.76 3.96 -31.85
C TYR A 233 -4.70 4.93 -30.65
N PHE A 234 -4.92 6.22 -30.90
CA PHE A 234 -4.99 7.24 -29.84
C PHE A 234 -6.39 7.41 -29.24
N GLU A 235 -7.42 6.79 -29.83
CA GLU A 235 -8.81 6.90 -29.34
C GLU A 235 -9.06 6.05 -28.08
N GLN A 236 -8.30 4.97 -27.90
CA GLN A 236 -8.48 4.03 -26.79
C GLN A 236 -7.14 3.72 -26.13
N GLN A 237 -7.11 3.75 -24.80
CA GLN A 237 -5.92 3.45 -23.99
C GLN A 237 -5.28 2.11 -24.34
N TYR A 238 -6.08 1.04 -24.44
CA TYR A 238 -5.59 -0.30 -24.79
C TYR A 238 -4.84 -0.28 -26.14
N GLN A 239 -5.44 0.33 -27.17
CA GLN A 239 -4.83 0.44 -28.48
C GLN A 239 -3.55 1.28 -28.46
N PHE A 240 -3.57 2.38 -27.70
CA PHE A 240 -2.40 3.24 -27.52
C PHE A 240 -1.23 2.47 -26.88
N ASN A 241 -1.49 1.74 -25.80
CA ASN A 241 -0.43 1.00 -25.09
C ASN A 241 0.10 -0.19 -25.92
N HIS A 242 -0.71 -0.83 -26.76
CA HIS A 242 -0.26 -1.98 -27.57
C HIS A 242 0.40 -1.60 -28.90
N ASN A 243 0.09 -0.43 -29.45
CA ASN A 243 0.54 -0.08 -30.81
C ASN A 243 1.45 1.16 -30.87
N ILE A 244 1.45 2.00 -29.80
CA ILE A 244 2.17 3.27 -29.81
C ILE A 244 3.17 3.37 -28.65
N CYS A 245 2.70 3.28 -27.39
CA CYS A 245 3.52 3.51 -26.21
C CYS A 245 3.21 2.47 -25.13
N PRO A 246 3.92 1.34 -25.06
CA PRO A 246 3.72 0.32 -24.04
C PRO A 246 3.93 0.81 -22.61
N GLY A 247 4.67 1.90 -22.41
CA GLY A 247 5.01 2.48 -21.13
C GLY A 247 6.51 2.60 -20.91
N PHE A 248 6.86 3.01 -19.69
CA PHE A 248 8.26 3.17 -19.28
C PHE A 248 8.51 2.53 -17.91
N TYR A 249 9.69 1.95 -17.77
CA TYR A 249 10.21 1.45 -16.52
C TYR A 249 11.40 2.31 -16.07
N PHE A 250 11.34 2.79 -14.83
CA PHE A 250 12.37 3.62 -14.21
C PHE A 250 13.09 2.79 -13.16
N GLU A 251 14.33 2.44 -13.47
CA GLU A 251 15.19 1.67 -12.59
C GLU A 251 16.08 2.61 -11.76
N THR A 252 16.15 2.39 -10.46
CA THR A 252 17.16 3.03 -9.61
C THR A 252 18.52 2.41 -9.89
N SER A 253 19.33 3.09 -10.69
CA SER A 253 20.63 2.60 -11.17
C SER A 253 21.81 3.05 -10.30
N GLY A 254 21.59 3.90 -9.28
CA GLY A 254 22.63 4.33 -8.34
C GLY A 254 22.16 5.35 -7.31
N GLY A 255 23.01 5.60 -6.32
CA GLY A 255 22.68 6.43 -5.16
C GLY A 255 22.15 5.60 -4.00
N LEU A 256 22.11 6.21 -2.82
CA LEU A 256 21.59 5.63 -1.58
C LEU A 256 21.19 6.75 -0.64
N GLY A 257 20.07 6.60 0.02
CA GLY A 257 19.61 7.53 1.06
C GLY A 257 18.26 8.17 0.80
N ASN A 258 17.73 8.03 -0.44
CA ASN A 258 16.46 8.62 -0.81
C ASN A 258 15.52 7.63 -1.48
N MET A 259 14.22 7.82 -1.24
CA MET A 259 13.11 7.15 -1.92
C MET A 259 12.03 8.18 -2.25
N ALA A 260 11.85 8.47 -3.53
CA ALA A 260 10.76 9.32 -4.02
C ALA A 260 9.43 8.55 -4.01
N THR A 261 8.37 9.24 -3.63
CA THR A 261 6.99 8.78 -3.82
C THR A 261 6.46 9.43 -5.09
N ILE A 262 6.11 8.62 -6.09
CA ILE A 262 5.57 9.08 -7.38
C ILE A 262 4.06 8.88 -7.36
N ASP A 263 3.28 9.93 -7.54
CA ASP A 263 1.83 9.87 -7.58
C ASP A 263 1.24 10.14 -8.97
N TYR A 264 2.02 10.76 -9.85
CA TYR A 264 1.63 11.02 -11.22
C TYR A 264 2.86 11.05 -12.14
N ALA A 265 2.69 10.57 -13.36
CA ALA A 265 3.68 10.72 -14.43
C ALA A 265 3.03 11.23 -15.70
N GLY A 266 3.74 12.08 -16.44
CA GLY A 266 3.29 12.63 -17.71
C GLY A 266 4.38 12.51 -18.78
N LEU A 267 4.02 11.98 -19.95
CA LEU A 267 4.83 12.07 -21.16
C LEU A 267 4.41 13.34 -21.90
N LEU A 268 5.33 14.28 -22.04
CA LEU A 268 5.12 15.59 -22.64
C LEU A 268 5.83 15.69 -23.98
N VAL A 269 5.09 16.07 -25.01
CA VAL A 269 5.60 16.32 -26.35
C VAL A 269 5.44 17.81 -26.64
N TYR A 270 6.54 18.56 -26.59
CA TYR A 270 6.57 19.99 -26.84
C TYR A 270 6.67 20.27 -28.34
N TYR A 271 5.88 21.21 -28.84
CA TYR A 271 5.83 21.57 -30.24
C TYR A 271 5.48 23.02 -30.44
N SER A 272 5.78 23.52 -31.63
CA SER A 272 5.44 24.88 -32.04
C SER A 272 4.29 24.84 -33.03
N PHE A 273 3.40 25.85 -32.99
CA PHE A 273 2.31 26.01 -33.91
C PHE A 273 2.09 27.49 -34.27
N MET A 274 1.47 27.74 -35.40
CA MET A 274 1.11 29.08 -35.85
C MET A 274 -0.37 29.34 -35.57
N ASP A 275 -0.65 30.48 -34.98
CA ASP A 275 -2.00 31.06 -34.92
C ASP A 275 -1.94 32.43 -35.53
N GLU A 276 -2.68 32.61 -36.66
CA GLU A 276 -2.50 33.72 -37.58
C GLU A 276 -1.01 33.84 -37.99
N ASP A 277 -0.36 34.97 -37.69
CA ASP A 277 1.04 35.23 -38.00
C ASP A 277 2.00 35.07 -36.80
N THR A 278 1.51 34.49 -35.72
CA THR A 278 2.29 34.35 -34.46
C THR A 278 2.65 32.90 -34.18
N LEU A 279 3.95 32.69 -33.89
CA LEU A 279 4.45 31.37 -33.47
C LEU A 279 4.23 31.19 -31.96
N TYR A 280 3.54 30.13 -31.59
CA TYR A 280 3.29 29.72 -30.22
C TYR A 280 3.97 28.40 -29.92
N HIS A 281 4.22 28.16 -28.63
CA HIS A 281 4.75 26.90 -28.13
C HIS A 281 3.71 26.23 -27.21
N SER A 282 3.52 24.94 -27.36
CA SER A 282 2.58 24.14 -26.60
C SER A 282 3.14 22.77 -26.27
N ALA A 283 2.41 21.99 -25.48
CA ALA A 283 2.75 20.61 -25.17
C ALA A 283 1.52 19.72 -25.17
N SER A 284 1.59 18.60 -25.87
CA SER A 284 0.64 17.51 -25.71
C SER A 284 1.05 16.62 -24.54
N ILE A 285 0.09 16.23 -23.70
CA ILE A 285 0.33 15.48 -22.47
C ILE A 285 -0.38 14.12 -22.54
N PHE A 286 0.40 13.07 -22.33
CA PHE A 286 -0.10 11.71 -22.13
C PHE A 286 0.09 11.37 -20.67
N GLY A 287 -1.00 11.14 -19.92
CA GLY A 287 -0.98 11.04 -18.46
C GLY A 287 -1.00 9.61 -17.92
N ALA A 288 -0.31 9.39 -16.83
CA ALA A 288 -0.44 8.20 -16.03
C ALA A 288 -1.49 8.42 -14.94
N THR A 289 -2.76 8.32 -15.33
CA THR A 289 -3.91 8.46 -14.43
C THR A 289 -4.23 7.14 -13.72
N GLU A 290 -5.25 7.13 -12.84
CA GLU A 290 -5.67 5.92 -12.13
C GLU A 290 -6.15 4.79 -13.05
N GLU A 291 -6.53 5.11 -14.30
CA GLU A 291 -7.00 4.14 -15.27
C GLU A 291 -5.87 3.37 -15.98
N VAL A 292 -4.62 3.81 -15.89
CA VAL A 292 -3.47 3.09 -16.45
C VAL A 292 -2.76 2.24 -15.39
N LEU A 293 -2.16 1.15 -15.83
CA LEU A 293 -1.39 0.30 -14.94
C LEU A 293 -0.08 0.99 -14.52
N GLN A 294 0.11 1.03 -13.23
CA GLN A 294 1.31 1.55 -12.57
C GLN A 294 1.77 0.52 -11.54
N LYS A 295 3.06 0.26 -11.47
CA LYS A 295 3.61 -0.74 -10.56
C LYS A 295 4.95 -0.31 -9.99
N THR A 296 5.18 -0.66 -8.74
CA THR A 296 6.50 -0.60 -8.13
C THR A 296 7.09 -1.99 -7.99
N TYR A 297 8.27 -2.19 -8.54
CA TYR A 297 9.10 -3.34 -8.23
C TYR A 297 9.93 -3.02 -6.98
N ILE A 298 9.78 -3.86 -5.95
CA ILE A 298 10.52 -3.73 -4.69
C ILE A 298 11.60 -4.80 -4.63
N SER A 299 12.86 -4.36 -4.56
CA SER A 299 14.00 -5.22 -4.32
C SER A 299 14.55 -5.01 -2.92
N GLN A 300 14.87 -6.11 -2.24
CA GLN A 300 15.45 -6.11 -0.90
C GLN A 300 16.59 -7.11 -0.83
N GLU A 301 17.54 -6.88 0.07
CA GLU A 301 18.68 -7.75 0.27
C GLU A 301 18.24 -9.08 0.91
N ASN A 302 18.31 -10.18 0.14
CA ASN A 302 17.78 -11.48 0.55
C ASN A 302 18.43 -12.00 1.84
N ASN A 303 19.75 -11.97 1.96
CA ASN A 303 20.45 -12.47 3.15
C ASN A 303 20.01 -11.74 4.42
N LYS A 304 19.89 -10.41 4.34
CA LYS A 304 19.44 -9.60 5.48
C LYS A 304 17.97 -9.84 5.83
N MET A 305 17.13 -10.07 4.82
CA MET A 305 15.74 -10.46 5.03
C MET A 305 15.63 -11.81 5.77
N GLU A 306 16.42 -12.80 5.39
CA GLU A 306 16.46 -14.11 6.05
C GLU A 306 16.93 -13.99 7.49
N GLU A 307 18.00 -13.21 7.77
CA GLU A 307 18.44 -12.92 9.14
C GLU A 307 17.32 -12.34 10.01
N LEU A 308 16.52 -11.40 9.46
CA LEU A 308 15.42 -10.79 10.21
C LEU A 308 14.24 -11.75 10.40
N VAL A 309 13.98 -12.63 9.44
CA VAL A 309 12.93 -13.65 9.56
C VAL A 309 13.31 -14.70 10.62
N ASP A 310 14.57 -15.08 10.66
CA ASP A 310 15.10 -16.08 11.58
C ASP A 310 15.46 -15.53 12.99
N ASP A 311 15.33 -14.20 13.18
CA ASP A 311 15.57 -13.57 14.47
C ASP A 311 14.57 -14.07 15.52
N ASN A 312 15.11 -14.74 16.55
CA ASN A 312 14.32 -15.29 17.63
C ASN A 312 14.09 -14.30 18.79
N SER A 313 14.65 -13.10 18.73
CA SER A 313 14.52 -12.09 19.80
C SER A 313 13.22 -11.28 19.69
N CYS A 314 12.71 -11.09 18.48
CA CYS A 314 11.51 -10.32 18.18
C CYS A 314 10.83 -10.80 16.90
N THR A 315 9.68 -10.23 16.56
CA THR A 315 9.10 -10.33 15.21
C THR A 315 9.06 -8.96 14.55
N TYR A 316 8.96 -8.94 13.24
CA TYR A 316 9.01 -7.71 12.45
C TYR A 316 7.72 -7.49 11.67
N LEU A 317 7.36 -6.21 11.52
CA LEU A 317 6.45 -5.73 10.50
C LEU A 317 7.20 -4.72 9.63
N LYS A 318 7.34 -5.02 8.35
CA LYS A 318 8.07 -4.19 7.39
C LYS A 318 7.31 -4.11 6.08
N THR A 319 7.13 -2.88 5.59
CA THR A 319 6.52 -2.58 4.28
C THR A 319 7.44 -1.66 3.46
N PRO A 320 7.29 -1.58 2.13
CA PRO A 320 6.46 -2.44 1.29
C PRO A 320 7.08 -3.83 1.10
N ALA A 321 6.24 -4.86 0.93
CA ALA A 321 6.65 -6.22 0.55
C ALA A 321 7.82 -6.80 1.38
N GLY A 322 7.78 -6.62 2.70
CA GLY A 322 8.90 -6.96 3.59
C GLY A 322 8.63 -8.20 4.45
N ILE A 323 8.29 -7.99 5.72
CA ILE A 323 8.08 -9.03 6.72
C ILE A 323 6.74 -8.79 7.42
N PHE A 324 5.98 -9.86 7.60
CA PHE A 324 4.78 -9.89 8.41
C PHE A 324 5.00 -10.78 9.65
N THR A 325 4.09 -10.69 10.60
CA THR A 325 4.11 -11.52 11.80
C THR A 325 3.01 -12.58 11.72
N GLU A 326 3.38 -13.84 11.87
CA GLU A 326 2.47 -14.97 12.05
C GLU A 326 2.30 -15.26 13.53
N LEU A 327 1.05 -15.51 13.96
CA LEU A 327 0.74 -15.97 15.31
C LEU A 327 0.14 -17.38 15.22
N THR A 328 0.49 -18.21 16.19
CA THR A 328 -0.17 -19.51 16.42
C THR A 328 -1.08 -19.36 17.64
N LEU A 329 -2.38 -19.43 17.40
CA LEU A 329 -3.39 -19.31 18.46
C LEU A 329 -3.54 -20.63 19.23
N PRO A 330 -3.63 -20.61 20.57
CA PRO A 330 -3.76 -21.79 21.42
C PRO A 330 -5.20 -22.32 21.43
N VAL A 331 -5.75 -22.65 20.25
CA VAL A 331 -7.17 -23.01 20.06
C VAL A 331 -7.54 -24.26 20.89
N ASP A 332 -6.64 -25.25 20.98
CA ASP A 332 -6.88 -26.47 21.74
C ASP A 332 -6.96 -26.24 23.26
N GLU A 333 -6.13 -25.33 23.75
CA GLU A 333 -6.12 -24.96 25.16
C GLU A 333 -7.35 -24.15 25.51
N VAL A 334 -7.70 -23.15 24.67
CA VAL A 334 -8.88 -22.30 24.86
C VAL A 334 -10.17 -23.09 24.78
N MET A 335 -10.27 -24.05 23.87
CA MET A 335 -11.45 -24.88 23.63
C MET A 335 -11.34 -26.27 24.27
N SER A 336 -10.59 -26.38 25.35
CA SER A 336 -10.36 -27.66 26.04
C SER A 336 -11.65 -28.22 26.65
N LYS A 337 -11.63 -29.52 26.97
CA LYS A 337 -12.78 -30.22 27.60
C LYS A 337 -13.18 -29.61 28.95
N GLU A 338 -12.26 -28.95 29.62
CA GLU A 338 -12.50 -28.23 30.86
C GLU A 338 -13.55 -27.12 30.72
N HIS A 339 -13.61 -26.51 29.52
CA HIS A 339 -14.48 -25.40 29.17
C HIS A 339 -15.62 -25.79 28.22
N TYR A 340 -15.95 -27.10 28.10
CA TYR A 340 -16.96 -27.54 27.13
C TYR A 340 -18.38 -27.05 27.44
N LYS A 341 -18.67 -26.72 28.71
CA LYS A 341 -19.92 -26.13 29.18
C LYS A 341 -19.92 -24.60 29.15
N ASP A 342 -18.72 -24.01 28.99
CA ASP A 342 -18.56 -22.56 29.05
C ASP A 342 -18.78 -21.93 27.68
N THR A 343 -19.36 -20.74 27.69
CA THR A 343 -19.41 -19.92 26.49
C THR A 343 -18.18 -19.04 26.43
N LEU A 344 -17.43 -19.11 25.33
CA LEU A 344 -16.31 -18.22 25.06
C LEU A 344 -16.84 -16.82 24.74
N SER A 345 -16.94 -15.97 25.76
CA SER A 345 -17.57 -14.66 25.63
C SER A 345 -16.67 -13.62 24.96
N THR A 346 -15.38 -13.62 25.35
CA THR A 346 -14.41 -12.66 24.80
C THR A 346 -13.04 -13.31 24.73
N ALA A 347 -12.31 -13.01 23.66
CA ALA A 347 -10.89 -13.34 23.53
C ALA A 347 -10.17 -12.10 23.01
N ARG A 348 -9.31 -11.51 23.82
CA ARG A 348 -8.61 -10.26 23.52
C ARG A 348 -7.12 -10.51 23.39
N LEU A 349 -6.54 -9.98 22.32
CA LEU A 349 -5.12 -10.10 22.01
C LEU A 349 -4.47 -8.72 22.01
N PHE A 350 -3.35 -8.57 22.72
CA PHE A 350 -2.51 -7.39 22.70
C PHE A 350 -1.09 -7.75 22.28
N ILE A 351 -0.52 -6.98 21.36
CA ILE A 351 0.83 -7.16 20.85
C ILE A 351 1.62 -5.88 21.09
N SER A 352 2.63 -5.95 21.94
CA SER A 352 3.50 -4.83 22.26
C SER A 352 4.54 -4.59 21.16
N ARG A 353 4.84 -3.33 20.92
CA ARG A 353 5.95 -2.89 20.09
C ARG A 353 7.23 -2.78 20.93
N ILE A 354 8.36 -3.12 20.34
CA ILE A 354 9.69 -2.81 20.87
C ILE A 354 10.15 -1.49 20.26
N ASN A 355 10.54 -0.53 21.09
CA ASN A 355 11.03 0.75 20.64
C ASN A 355 12.34 0.60 19.85
N ASN A 356 12.56 1.51 18.89
CA ASN A 356 13.80 1.51 18.11
C ASN A 356 15.01 1.72 19.03
N SER A 357 16.05 0.92 18.81
CA SER A 357 17.31 1.00 19.56
C SER A 357 18.18 2.16 19.07
N ASN A 358 18.04 2.51 17.78
CA ASN A 358 18.79 3.56 17.12
C ASN A 358 17.84 4.62 16.57
N PRO A 359 17.35 5.56 17.42
CA PRO A 359 16.49 6.63 16.94
C PRO A 359 17.26 7.51 15.95
N SER A 360 16.65 7.78 14.82
CA SER A 360 17.19 8.59 13.74
C SER A 360 16.09 9.48 13.17
N ASP A 361 16.44 10.64 12.63
CA ASP A 361 15.52 11.51 11.90
C ASP A 361 14.93 10.79 10.67
N TYR A 362 15.65 9.77 10.20
CA TYR A 362 15.23 8.88 9.11
C TYR A 362 14.68 7.53 9.60
N SER A 363 14.19 7.42 10.83
CA SER A 363 13.49 6.22 11.29
C SER A 363 12.20 6.03 10.51
N LEU A 364 11.99 4.79 10.00
CA LEU A 364 10.75 4.46 9.31
C LEU A 364 9.57 4.51 10.30
N PRO A 365 8.41 5.04 9.88
CA PRO A 365 7.23 5.10 10.73
C PRO A 365 6.70 3.69 11.07
N VAL A 366 5.93 3.63 12.14
CA VAL A 366 5.23 2.41 12.57
C VAL A 366 3.99 2.20 11.70
N PRO A 367 3.65 0.98 11.27
CA PRO A 367 2.40 0.70 10.57
C PRO A 367 1.19 1.23 11.35
N LYS A 368 0.31 1.96 10.67
CA LYS A 368 -0.84 2.61 11.33
C LYS A 368 -1.94 1.60 11.69
N THR A 369 -2.22 0.68 10.77
CA THR A 369 -3.32 -0.28 10.90
C THR A 369 -2.84 -1.67 10.53
N LEU A 370 -3.25 -2.65 11.33
CA LEU A 370 -2.96 -4.05 11.11
C LEU A 370 -4.26 -4.82 10.89
N LEU A 371 -4.23 -5.75 9.95
CA LEU A 371 -5.24 -6.77 9.73
C LEU A 371 -4.78 -8.07 10.42
N LEU A 372 -5.66 -8.67 11.20
CA LEU A 372 -5.57 -10.05 11.65
C LEU A 372 -6.50 -10.88 10.76
N VAL A 373 -5.96 -11.90 10.12
CA VAL A 373 -6.67 -12.79 9.21
C VAL A 373 -6.09 -14.20 9.30
N GLN A 374 -6.94 -15.22 9.15
CA GLN A 374 -6.46 -16.61 9.11
C GLN A 374 -5.48 -16.80 7.96
N LYS A 375 -4.36 -17.48 8.19
CA LYS A 375 -3.24 -17.58 7.23
C LYS A 375 -3.69 -18.13 5.87
N ASP A 376 -4.46 -19.22 5.86
CA ASP A 376 -4.97 -19.86 4.64
C ASP A 376 -5.95 -18.97 3.84
N SER A 377 -6.48 -17.93 4.48
CA SER A 377 -7.47 -17.02 3.90
C SER A 377 -6.89 -15.69 3.46
N ALA A 378 -5.63 -15.39 3.80
CA ALA A 378 -5.03 -14.08 3.57
C ALA A 378 -4.98 -13.71 2.07
N ASP A 379 -4.50 -14.60 1.21
CA ASP A 379 -4.41 -14.35 -0.22
C ASP A 379 -5.79 -14.15 -0.86
N VAL A 380 -6.78 -14.97 -0.43
CA VAL A 380 -8.16 -14.88 -0.90
C VAL A 380 -8.83 -13.60 -0.44
N PHE A 381 -8.49 -13.11 0.77
CA PHE A 381 -9.01 -11.85 1.30
C PHE A 381 -8.66 -10.68 0.37
N PHE A 382 -7.37 -10.54 0.03
CA PHE A 382 -6.90 -9.45 -0.83
C PHE A 382 -7.28 -9.64 -2.31
N ALA A 383 -7.18 -10.86 -2.85
CA ALA A 383 -7.54 -11.15 -4.24
C ALA A 383 -9.02 -10.84 -4.53
N LYS A 384 -9.91 -11.17 -3.59
CA LYS A 384 -11.36 -10.91 -3.69
C LYS A 384 -11.78 -9.55 -3.14
N GLN A 385 -10.85 -8.69 -2.72
CA GLN A 385 -11.12 -7.37 -2.14
C GLN A 385 -12.17 -7.41 -1.01
N LYS A 386 -12.04 -8.40 -0.12
CA LYS A 386 -12.97 -8.54 1.00
C LYS A 386 -12.82 -7.37 1.99
N LEU A 387 -13.92 -7.02 2.62
CA LEU A 387 -13.93 -6.13 3.78
C LEU A 387 -13.81 -6.93 5.07
N VAL A 388 -13.38 -6.24 6.12
CA VAL A 388 -13.28 -6.82 7.47
C VAL A 388 -14.68 -7.04 8.04
N ASP A 389 -14.94 -8.25 8.53
CA ASP A 389 -16.24 -8.67 9.08
C ASP A 389 -16.29 -8.68 10.63
N TYR A 390 -15.15 -8.46 11.29
CA TYR A 390 -14.97 -8.55 12.75
C TYR A 390 -15.43 -9.89 13.35
N ARG A 391 -15.42 -10.95 12.53
CA ARG A 391 -15.66 -12.35 12.91
C ARG A 391 -14.41 -13.18 12.63
N ASP A 392 -14.09 -13.40 11.36
CA ASP A 392 -12.90 -14.12 10.92
C ASP A 392 -11.71 -13.19 10.64
N THR A 393 -11.98 -11.88 10.54
CA THR A 393 -11.00 -10.84 10.25
C THR A 393 -11.17 -9.64 11.19
N HIS A 394 -10.07 -9.06 11.64
CA HIS A 394 -10.08 -7.95 12.60
C HIS A 394 -9.06 -6.88 12.23
N LEU A 395 -9.39 -5.61 12.48
CA LEU A 395 -8.46 -4.49 12.38
C LEU A 395 -8.00 -4.04 13.78
N SER A 396 -6.76 -3.59 13.84
CA SER A 396 -6.20 -2.91 15.00
C SER A 396 -5.36 -1.72 14.57
N SER A 397 -5.63 -0.56 15.18
CA SER A 397 -4.81 0.63 14.97
C SER A 397 -3.70 0.73 16.02
N TYR A 398 -2.56 1.29 15.63
CA TYR A 398 -1.45 1.53 16.55
C TYR A 398 -1.86 2.51 17.66
N SER A 399 -1.70 2.09 18.89
CA SER A 399 -1.88 2.91 20.08
C SER A 399 -0.56 3.45 20.60
N LYS A 400 -0.34 4.75 20.50
CA LYS A 400 0.84 5.40 21.09
C LYS A 400 0.88 5.28 22.61
N THR A 401 -0.30 5.30 23.27
CA THR A 401 -0.42 5.22 24.73
C THR A 401 0.04 3.87 25.24
N TYR A 402 -0.35 2.79 24.57
CA TYR A 402 -0.01 1.42 24.97
C TYR A 402 1.21 0.88 24.22
N ASN A 403 1.77 1.64 23.28
CA ASN A 403 2.88 1.24 22.42
C ASN A 403 2.67 -0.14 21.78
N GLY A 404 1.52 -0.32 21.13
CA GLY A 404 1.17 -1.62 20.58
C GLY A 404 -0.19 -1.64 19.89
N TYR A 405 -0.66 -2.85 19.59
CA TYR A 405 -1.89 -3.11 18.85
C TYR A 405 -2.81 -4.01 19.66
N THR A 406 -4.12 -3.68 19.68
CA THR A 406 -5.13 -4.46 20.38
C THR A 406 -6.17 -5.00 19.41
N PHE A 407 -6.32 -6.31 19.32
CA PHE A 407 -7.44 -6.95 18.67
C PHE A 407 -8.50 -7.24 19.75
N GLY A 408 -9.67 -6.64 19.60
CA GLY A 408 -10.68 -6.55 20.67
C GLY A 408 -11.28 -7.88 21.08
N ASN A 409 -12.11 -8.47 20.23
CA ASN A 409 -12.73 -9.77 20.51
C ASN A 409 -12.60 -10.70 19.30
N ILE A 410 -11.73 -11.70 19.40
CA ILE A 410 -11.51 -12.72 18.39
C ILE A 410 -12.10 -14.08 18.77
N SER A 411 -13.06 -14.11 19.73
CA SER A 411 -13.66 -15.36 20.23
C SER A 411 -14.35 -16.16 19.13
N TYR A 412 -15.04 -15.46 18.21
CA TYR A 412 -15.68 -16.11 17.07
C TYR A 412 -14.67 -16.84 16.18
N LEU A 413 -13.56 -16.18 15.85
CA LEU A 413 -12.51 -16.78 15.04
C LEU A 413 -11.96 -18.07 15.68
N ILE A 414 -11.67 -18.05 16.98
CA ILE A 414 -11.18 -19.23 17.71
C ILE A 414 -12.22 -20.35 17.71
N SER A 415 -13.49 -20.02 18.00
CA SER A 415 -14.58 -20.98 17.97
C SER A 415 -14.80 -21.57 16.59
N HIS A 416 -14.70 -20.73 15.53
CA HIS A 416 -14.82 -21.18 14.14
C HIS A 416 -13.69 -22.12 13.73
N MET A 417 -12.44 -21.81 14.07
CA MET A 417 -11.30 -22.72 13.85
C MET A 417 -11.52 -24.08 14.51
N HIS A 418 -11.96 -24.09 15.78
CA HIS A 418 -12.24 -25.31 16.51
C HIS A 418 -13.38 -26.10 15.86
N GLN A 419 -14.52 -25.45 15.52
CA GLN A 419 -15.66 -26.09 14.88
C GLN A 419 -15.33 -26.69 13.51
N LYS A 420 -14.57 -25.96 12.68
CA LYS A 420 -14.13 -26.42 11.37
C LYS A 420 -13.34 -27.72 11.46
N ARG A 421 -12.46 -27.83 12.47
CA ARG A 421 -11.73 -29.05 12.74
C ARG A 421 -12.65 -30.18 13.27
N ALA A 422 -13.50 -29.87 14.24
CA ALA A 422 -14.44 -30.87 14.81
C ALA A 422 -15.40 -31.45 13.76
N MET A 423 -15.84 -30.64 12.78
CA MET A 423 -16.73 -31.06 11.69
C MET A 423 -16.01 -31.84 10.57
N SER A 424 -14.70 -31.89 10.55
CA SER A 424 -13.93 -32.60 9.52
C SER A 424 -14.05 -34.10 9.59
N GLY A 425 -14.41 -34.65 10.77
CA GLY A 425 -14.46 -36.10 11.03
C GLY A 425 -13.08 -36.74 11.21
N LEU A 426 -12.00 -35.94 11.17
CA LEU A 426 -10.62 -36.40 11.36
C LEU A 426 -10.21 -36.33 12.85
N SER A 427 -9.21 -37.10 13.25
CA SER A 427 -8.55 -36.88 14.54
C SER A 427 -7.82 -35.55 14.53
N ASN A 428 -7.49 -35.01 15.71
CA ASN A 428 -6.76 -33.75 15.84
C ASN A 428 -5.40 -33.81 15.13
N GLU A 429 -4.70 -34.94 15.23
CA GLU A 429 -3.40 -35.16 14.62
C GLU A 429 -3.49 -35.24 13.09
N GLU A 430 -4.48 -35.97 12.56
CA GLU A 430 -4.72 -36.08 11.13
C GLU A 430 -5.12 -34.72 10.52
N TYR A 431 -5.99 -33.96 11.22
CA TYR A 431 -6.39 -32.65 10.77
C TYR A 431 -5.21 -31.67 10.74
N ALA A 432 -4.38 -31.64 11.80
CA ALA A 432 -3.20 -30.79 11.86
C ALA A 432 -2.14 -31.18 10.81
N ALA A 433 -2.01 -32.46 10.48
CA ALA A 433 -1.11 -32.93 9.41
C ALA A 433 -1.58 -32.47 8.01
N LEU A 434 -2.89 -32.53 7.75
CA LEU A 434 -3.47 -32.09 6.48
C LEU A 434 -3.59 -30.56 6.36
N HIS A 435 -3.76 -29.87 7.49
CA HIS A 435 -3.95 -28.43 7.58
C HIS A 435 -2.95 -27.79 8.55
N PRO A 436 -1.64 -27.73 8.22
CA PRO A 436 -0.59 -27.31 9.17
C PRO A 436 -0.70 -25.84 9.63
N ASP A 437 -1.54 -25.07 8.96
CA ASP A 437 -1.78 -23.65 9.26
C ASP A 437 -3.19 -23.39 9.86
N TRP A 438 -3.91 -24.45 10.29
CA TRP A 438 -5.31 -24.38 10.72
C TRP A 438 -5.58 -23.42 11.89
N ASN A 439 -4.63 -23.23 12.80
CA ASN A 439 -4.70 -22.35 13.97
C ASN A 439 -3.79 -21.13 13.86
N LYS A 440 -3.28 -20.83 12.65
CA LYS A 440 -2.39 -19.70 12.42
C LYS A 440 -3.11 -18.52 11.84
N VAL A 441 -2.75 -17.34 12.32
CA VAL A 441 -3.21 -16.05 11.79
C VAL A 441 -2.03 -15.19 11.39
N MET A 442 -2.25 -14.37 10.37
CA MET A 442 -1.29 -13.37 9.90
C MET A 442 -1.66 -12.00 10.45
N ILE A 443 -0.66 -11.27 10.89
CA ILE A 443 -0.73 -9.85 11.23
C ILE A 443 -0.09 -9.09 10.09
N ILE A 444 -0.91 -8.37 9.33
CA ILE A 444 -0.53 -7.75 8.06
C ILE A 444 -0.77 -6.24 8.14
N PRO A 445 0.24 -5.39 7.87
CA PRO A 445 0.03 -3.96 7.69
C PRO A 445 -0.91 -3.68 6.50
N VAL A 446 -1.93 -2.85 6.72
CA VAL A 446 -2.94 -2.53 5.71
C VAL A 446 -3.26 -1.05 5.67
N GLU A 447 -3.64 -0.58 4.48
CA GLU A 447 -4.32 0.69 4.27
C GLU A 447 -5.82 0.48 4.20
N THR A 448 -6.57 1.39 4.83
CA THR A 448 -8.03 1.35 4.90
C THR A 448 -8.61 2.61 4.29
N THR A 449 -9.57 2.47 3.39
CA THR A 449 -10.32 3.59 2.80
C THR A 449 -11.73 3.61 3.35
N TYR A 450 -12.19 4.79 3.72
CA TYR A 450 -13.53 5.00 4.24
C TYR A 450 -14.29 5.98 3.35
N ALA A 451 -15.54 5.68 3.04
CA ALA A 451 -16.48 6.64 2.46
C ALA A 451 -17.14 7.43 3.57
N THR A 452 -17.17 8.76 3.43
CA THR A 452 -17.90 9.63 4.35
C THR A 452 -19.34 9.77 3.87
N LEU A 453 -20.26 9.16 4.59
CA LEU A 453 -21.69 9.31 4.40
C LEU A 453 -22.20 10.26 5.49
N SER A 454 -22.80 11.37 5.14
CA SER A 454 -23.31 12.49 5.96
C SER A 454 -23.10 12.48 7.49
N SER A 455 -23.21 11.37 8.18
CA SER A 455 -23.03 11.21 9.64
C SER A 455 -22.27 9.95 10.06
N SER A 456 -21.84 9.10 9.11
CA SER A 456 -21.10 7.86 9.37
C SER A 456 -19.93 7.71 8.41
N SER A 457 -18.93 6.96 8.83
CA SER A 457 -17.81 6.59 8.01
C SER A 457 -17.84 5.07 7.80
N GLU A 458 -17.94 4.62 6.56
CA GLU A 458 -18.04 3.22 6.20
C GLU A 458 -16.75 2.75 5.54
N LEU A 459 -16.20 1.61 6.00
CA LEU A 459 -15.02 0.98 5.41
C LEU A 459 -15.38 0.47 4.01
N THR A 460 -14.67 0.96 2.99
CA THR A 460 -14.94 0.60 1.59
C THR A 460 -13.83 -0.20 0.94
N LYS A 461 -12.60 -0.13 1.49
CA LYS A 461 -11.46 -0.82 0.90
C LYS A 461 -10.41 -1.16 1.96
N VAL A 462 -9.81 -2.34 1.83
CA VAL A 462 -8.64 -2.77 2.60
C VAL A 462 -7.60 -3.30 1.61
N THR A 463 -6.39 -2.74 1.65
CA THR A 463 -5.28 -3.15 0.78
C THR A 463 -4.02 -3.34 1.59
N TYR A 464 -3.02 -4.04 1.02
CA TYR A 464 -1.69 -4.06 1.62
C TYR A 464 -1.16 -2.64 1.80
N ASP A 465 -0.57 -2.36 2.95
CA ASP A 465 0.18 -1.12 3.17
C ASP A 465 1.45 -1.16 2.34
N MET A 466 1.53 -0.29 1.34
CA MET A 466 2.69 -0.13 0.47
C MET A 466 3.57 1.05 0.88
N SER A 467 3.26 1.72 1.98
CA SER A 467 4.11 2.78 2.52
C SER A 467 5.41 2.23 3.13
N LEU A 468 6.41 3.09 3.29
CA LEU A 468 7.66 2.74 3.94
C LEU A 468 7.47 2.70 5.46
N THR A 469 7.24 1.52 6.03
CA THR A 469 7.11 1.34 7.49
C THR A 469 8.01 0.22 8.02
N SER A 470 8.41 0.33 9.28
CA SER A 470 9.21 -0.68 9.94
C SER A 470 8.97 -0.65 11.45
N THR A 471 8.75 -1.81 12.06
CA THR A 471 8.69 -1.92 13.52
C THR A 471 9.05 -3.33 13.99
N LYS A 472 9.53 -3.42 15.24
CA LYS A 472 9.74 -4.67 15.96
C LYS A 472 8.56 -4.89 16.92
N LEU A 473 8.08 -6.12 16.99
CA LEU A 473 7.08 -6.57 17.95
C LEU A 473 7.71 -7.57 18.93
N VAL A 474 7.19 -7.58 20.14
CA VAL A 474 7.56 -8.58 21.12
C VAL A 474 7.25 -9.98 20.58
N ARG A 475 8.20 -10.91 20.73
CA ARG A 475 8.02 -12.30 20.31
C ARG A 475 7.35 -13.11 21.41
N GLY A 476 6.28 -13.80 21.07
CA GLY A 476 5.61 -14.76 21.92
C GLY A 476 6.11 -16.18 21.66
N SER A 477 6.07 -17.02 22.70
CA SER A 477 6.25 -18.46 22.63
C SER A 477 5.26 -19.14 23.56
N THR A 478 5.13 -20.45 23.45
CA THR A 478 4.32 -21.25 24.39
C THR A 478 4.81 -21.17 25.81
N ASP A 479 6.11 -20.87 26.01
CA ASP A 479 6.80 -20.94 27.30
C ASP A 479 6.98 -19.55 27.96
N ASN A 480 6.48 -18.48 27.33
CA ASN A 480 6.56 -17.13 27.88
C ASN A 480 5.24 -16.36 27.77
N ASN A 481 5.05 -15.40 28.66
CA ASN A 481 3.84 -14.56 28.72
C ASN A 481 4.03 -13.24 27.93
N ASN A 482 4.87 -13.21 26.91
CA ASN A 482 5.14 -11.96 26.15
C ASN A 482 3.97 -11.54 25.27
N ILE A 483 3.27 -12.50 24.68
CA ILE A 483 2.00 -12.27 23.97
C ILE A 483 0.96 -13.16 24.61
N VAL A 484 -0.07 -12.56 25.17
CA VAL A 484 -1.12 -13.25 25.91
C VAL A 484 -2.48 -13.02 25.25
N LEU A 485 -3.17 -14.11 25.03
CA LEU A 485 -4.59 -14.11 24.69
C LEU A 485 -5.40 -14.15 25.99
N LYS A 486 -6.04 -13.04 26.32
CA LYS A 486 -6.91 -12.93 27.50
C LYS A 486 -8.32 -13.33 27.14
N VAL A 487 -8.80 -14.40 27.78
CA VAL A 487 -10.09 -15.02 27.48
C VAL A 487 -11.02 -14.87 28.65
N ILE A 488 -12.30 -14.59 28.36
CA ILE A 488 -13.38 -14.57 29.33
C ILE A 488 -14.39 -15.64 28.94
N TYR A 489 -14.60 -16.56 29.85
CA TYR A 489 -15.65 -17.58 29.80
C TYR A 489 -16.85 -17.15 30.63
N SER A 490 -18.03 -17.54 30.22
CA SER A 490 -19.25 -17.41 30.98
C SER A 490 -20.04 -18.72 30.95
N ASN A 491 -20.56 -19.13 32.09
CA ASN A 491 -21.52 -20.23 32.19
C ASN A 491 -22.66 -19.83 33.14
N PHE A 492 -23.79 -20.53 33.00
CA PHE A 492 -24.85 -20.46 33.97
C PHE A 492 -24.62 -21.56 35.02
N SER A 493 -24.75 -21.22 36.31
CA SER A 493 -24.76 -22.24 37.36
C SER A 493 -25.99 -23.12 37.14
N GLU A 494 -25.78 -24.43 36.99
CA GLU A 494 -26.85 -25.44 37.06
C GLU A 494 -27.37 -25.60 38.47
#